data_d7f44a56577e269e96bf9cc07758668d
#
_entry.id   d7f44a56577e269e96bf9cc07758668d
#
_cell.length_a   1.000
_cell.length_b   1.000
_cell.length_c   1.000
_cell.angle_alpha   90.00
_cell.angle_beta   90.00
_cell.angle_gamma   90.00
#
_symmetry.space_group_name_H-M   'P 1'
#
loop_
_entity.id
_entity.type
_entity.pdbx_description
1 polymer ?
#
loop_
_entity_poly.entity_id
_entity_poly.type
_entity_poly.pdbx_seq_one_letter_code
_entity_poly.pdbx_strand_id
1 'polypeptide(L)'
;MNAFLEYLVKYVQLLRISDLIDILIVSVIVYYLINLIRETRAMQLVKGIIFLFMAFFLSQWLKLNALNYILGGAMQIGAFAVIVIFQPELRNLLERMGRFKVGRIIDFASDTTEDDLHRVIDSIAQAAANMSATKTGALIVMERATRLGEYISTGTMLDANVSSGLLENIFVPNTPLHDGAVIIIVTAGCLLPLTANNNLSRDLGTRHRAAIGLSEVTDAVIIVVSEETGKISIALNGSLTRNLSRESLAKALKKIMSQKQETNEKIDKIMFWRTK
;
A
#
# COMPACT_ATOMS: atom_id res chain seq x y z
N MET A 1 24.73 -5.02 -47.69
CA MET A 1 24.25 -3.86 -46.86
C MET A 1 22.89 -3.35 -47.34
N ASN A 2 22.58 -3.40 -48.64
CA ASN A 2 21.31 -2.92 -49.20
C ASN A 2 20.09 -3.79 -48.87
N ALA A 3 20.24 -5.13 -48.85
CA ALA A 3 19.11 -6.03 -48.54
C ALA A 3 18.55 -5.85 -47.09
N PHE A 4 19.40 -5.59 -46.12
CA PHE A 4 18.97 -5.33 -44.73
C PHE A 4 18.19 -4.00 -44.60
N LEU A 5 18.61 -2.99 -45.31
CA LEU A 5 17.91 -1.69 -45.37
C LEU A 5 16.56 -1.79 -46.08
N GLU A 6 16.47 -2.57 -47.14
CA GLU A 6 15.20 -2.83 -47.85
C GLU A 6 14.20 -3.59 -46.97
N TYR A 7 14.67 -4.59 -46.22
CA TYR A 7 13.83 -5.28 -45.24
C TYR A 7 13.33 -4.33 -44.13
N LEU A 8 14.18 -3.47 -43.57
CA LEU A 8 13.78 -2.49 -42.57
C LEU A 8 12.73 -1.50 -43.11
N VAL A 9 12.95 -0.94 -44.30
CA VAL A 9 12.01 -0.01 -44.91
C VAL A 9 10.65 -0.68 -45.16
N LYS A 10 10.65 -1.93 -45.65
CA LYS A 10 9.43 -2.70 -45.86
C LYS A 10 8.67 -2.99 -44.58
N TYR A 11 9.34 -3.29 -43.48
CA TYR A 11 8.71 -3.46 -42.16
C TYR A 11 8.15 -2.15 -41.61
N VAL A 12 8.86 -1.03 -41.78
CA VAL A 12 8.38 0.30 -41.36
C VAL A 12 7.13 0.73 -42.14
N GLN A 13 7.05 0.40 -43.42
CA GLN A 13 5.88 0.71 -44.25
C GLN A 13 4.65 -0.15 -43.95
N LEU A 14 4.84 -1.29 -43.27
CA LEU A 14 3.76 -2.19 -42.83
C LEU A 14 3.21 -1.82 -41.45
N LEU A 15 3.88 -0.91 -40.70
CA LEU A 15 3.45 -0.46 -39.38
C LEU A 15 2.14 0.31 -39.48
N ARG A 16 1.13 -0.21 -38.85
CA ARG A 16 -0.17 0.47 -38.66
C ARG A 16 -0.11 1.31 -37.38
N ILE A 17 -0.97 2.31 -37.29
CA ILE A 17 -1.11 3.13 -36.07
C ILE A 17 -1.44 2.27 -34.86
N SER A 18 -2.19 1.15 -35.06
CA SER A 18 -2.46 0.15 -34.01
C SER A 18 -1.18 -0.47 -33.44
N ASP A 19 -0.16 -0.73 -34.28
CA ASP A 19 1.09 -1.36 -33.85
C ASP A 19 1.93 -0.42 -32.98
N LEU A 20 1.89 0.89 -33.28
CA LEU A 20 2.52 1.91 -32.44
C LEU A 20 1.84 2.02 -31.06
N ILE A 21 0.52 1.94 -31.01
CA ILE A 21 -0.25 1.94 -29.77
C ILE A 21 0.06 0.68 -28.95
N ASP A 22 0.14 -0.47 -29.58
CA ASP A 22 0.47 -1.75 -28.93
C ASP A 22 1.87 -1.71 -28.33
N ILE A 23 2.88 -1.28 -29.09
CA ILE A 23 4.26 -1.10 -28.61
C ILE A 23 4.30 -0.12 -27.42
N LEU A 24 3.54 0.97 -27.47
CA LEU A 24 3.50 1.94 -26.39
C LEU A 24 2.88 1.35 -25.13
N ILE A 25 1.74 0.64 -25.26
CA ILE A 25 1.07 -0.02 -24.14
C ILE A 25 1.99 -1.07 -23.50
N VAL A 26 2.60 -1.93 -24.31
CA VAL A 26 3.53 -2.96 -23.85
C VAL A 26 4.75 -2.32 -23.17
N SER A 27 5.30 -1.26 -23.72
CA SER A 27 6.45 -0.52 -23.12
C SER A 27 6.09 0.06 -21.76
N VAL A 28 4.91 0.63 -21.61
CA VAL A 28 4.42 1.17 -20.34
C VAL A 28 4.23 0.05 -19.32
N ILE A 29 3.61 -1.08 -19.72
CA ILE A 29 3.43 -2.24 -18.84
C ILE A 29 4.78 -2.78 -18.38
N VAL A 30 5.73 -2.98 -19.30
CA VAL A 30 7.07 -3.49 -19.00
C VAL A 30 7.84 -2.52 -18.08
N TYR A 31 7.73 -1.22 -18.32
CA TYR A 31 8.36 -0.19 -17.48
C TYR A 31 7.83 -0.28 -16.03
N TYR A 32 6.51 -0.32 -15.84
CA TYR A 32 5.91 -0.46 -14.51
C TYR A 32 6.27 -1.78 -13.84
N LEU A 33 6.33 -2.88 -14.60
CA LEU A 33 6.73 -4.19 -14.09
C LEU A 33 8.18 -4.20 -13.61
N ILE A 34 9.11 -3.64 -14.40
CA ILE A 34 10.52 -3.51 -14.03
C ILE A 34 10.68 -2.63 -12.79
N ASN A 35 9.97 -1.50 -12.74
CA ASN A 35 10.05 -0.59 -11.60
C ASN A 35 9.50 -1.23 -10.31
N LEU A 36 8.42 -2.01 -10.41
CA LEU A 36 7.86 -2.76 -9.29
C LEU A 36 8.84 -3.80 -8.71
N ILE A 37 9.58 -4.48 -9.59
CA ILE A 37 10.54 -5.53 -9.20
C ILE A 37 11.83 -4.92 -8.64
N ARG A 38 12.22 -3.72 -9.08
CA ARG A 38 13.53 -3.10 -8.81
C ARG A 38 13.74 -2.78 -7.32
N GLU A 39 12.69 -2.49 -6.59
CA GLU A 39 12.73 -2.08 -5.18
C GLU A 39 12.46 -3.24 -4.21
N THR A 40 12.27 -4.47 -4.70
CA THR A 40 11.88 -5.61 -3.88
C THR A 40 12.95 -6.70 -3.82
N ARG A 41 12.84 -7.61 -2.84
CA ARG A 41 13.65 -8.84 -2.75
C ARG A 41 13.49 -9.74 -3.98
N ALA A 42 12.44 -9.52 -4.77
CA ALA A 42 12.18 -10.21 -6.04
C ALA A 42 13.31 -10.02 -7.07
N MET A 43 14.05 -8.92 -7.04
CA MET A 43 15.19 -8.70 -7.95
C MET A 43 16.29 -9.77 -7.81
N GLN A 44 16.54 -10.26 -6.60
CA GLN A 44 17.53 -11.32 -6.39
C GLN A 44 17.05 -12.65 -7.00
N LEU A 45 15.74 -12.95 -6.88
CA LEU A 45 15.15 -14.15 -7.49
C LEU A 45 15.17 -14.06 -9.02
N VAL A 46 14.85 -12.89 -9.60
CA VAL A 46 14.92 -12.67 -11.05
C VAL A 46 16.33 -12.91 -11.58
N LYS A 47 17.37 -12.41 -10.88
CA LYS A 47 18.77 -12.68 -11.26
C LYS A 47 19.11 -14.18 -11.22
N GLY A 48 18.63 -14.90 -10.20
CA GLY A 48 18.81 -16.36 -10.09
C GLY A 48 18.14 -17.12 -11.23
N ILE A 49 16.90 -16.72 -11.59
CA ILE A 49 16.16 -17.31 -12.71
C ILE A 49 16.89 -17.06 -14.04
N ILE A 50 17.34 -15.83 -14.29
CA ILE A 50 18.10 -15.50 -15.51
C ILE A 50 19.36 -16.34 -15.60
N PHE A 51 20.08 -16.53 -14.48
CA PHE A 51 21.27 -17.36 -14.44
C PHE A 51 20.95 -18.83 -14.78
N LEU A 52 19.85 -19.39 -14.25
CA LEU A 52 19.40 -20.74 -14.57
C LEU A 52 19.05 -20.89 -16.05
N PHE A 53 18.33 -19.92 -16.63
CA PHE A 53 18.03 -19.91 -18.07
C PHE A 53 19.31 -19.88 -18.90
N MET A 54 20.24 -19.02 -18.56
CA MET A 54 21.52 -18.91 -19.27
C MET A 54 22.31 -20.22 -19.19
N ALA A 55 22.37 -20.86 -18.02
CA ALA A 55 23.02 -22.16 -17.86
C ALA A 55 22.33 -23.25 -18.68
N PHE A 56 20.98 -23.25 -18.74
CA PHE A 56 20.21 -24.20 -19.55
C PHE A 56 20.48 -24.03 -21.04
N PHE A 57 20.46 -22.81 -21.60
CA PHE A 57 20.78 -22.56 -22.98
C PHE A 57 22.22 -22.92 -23.33
N LEU A 58 23.17 -22.61 -22.42
CA LEU A 58 24.59 -22.98 -22.61
C LEU A 58 24.76 -24.51 -22.63
N SER A 59 24.06 -25.22 -21.75
CA SER A 59 24.03 -26.69 -21.72
C SER A 59 23.52 -27.30 -23.02
N GLN A 60 22.45 -26.71 -23.60
CA GLN A 60 21.95 -27.14 -24.89
C GLN A 60 22.96 -26.91 -26.02
N TRP A 61 23.58 -25.74 -26.05
CA TRP A 61 24.53 -25.36 -27.08
C TRP A 61 25.78 -26.25 -27.05
N LEU A 62 26.26 -26.61 -25.85
CA LEU A 62 27.37 -27.51 -25.63
C LEU A 62 26.99 -29.01 -25.72
N LYS A 63 25.71 -29.33 -25.98
CA LYS A 63 25.16 -30.69 -26.06
C LYS A 63 25.43 -31.54 -24.81
N LEU A 64 25.40 -30.94 -23.63
CA LEU A 64 25.63 -31.60 -22.34
C LEU A 64 24.32 -32.26 -21.86
N ASN A 65 24.05 -33.50 -22.36
CA ASN A 65 22.76 -34.16 -22.19
C ASN A 65 22.39 -34.39 -20.71
N ALA A 66 23.31 -34.80 -19.84
CA ALA A 66 23.06 -35.04 -18.42
C ALA A 66 22.71 -33.73 -17.68
N LEU A 67 23.47 -32.65 -17.95
CA LEU A 67 23.24 -31.35 -17.35
C LEU A 67 21.91 -30.74 -17.84
N ASN A 68 21.61 -30.88 -19.13
CA ASN A 68 20.38 -30.41 -19.71
C ASN A 68 19.17 -31.12 -19.11
N TYR A 69 19.22 -32.41 -18.86
CA TYR A 69 18.17 -33.20 -18.19
C TYR A 69 17.91 -32.70 -16.76
N ILE A 70 18.98 -32.48 -15.97
CA ILE A 70 18.86 -31.99 -14.60
C ILE A 70 18.29 -30.54 -14.56
N LEU A 71 18.84 -29.66 -15.40
CA LEU A 71 18.38 -28.27 -15.47
C LEU A 71 16.93 -28.17 -15.98
N GLY A 72 16.53 -29.00 -16.95
CA GLY A 72 15.14 -29.06 -17.43
C GLY A 72 14.17 -29.47 -16.33
N GLY A 73 14.50 -30.49 -15.55
CA GLY A 73 13.70 -30.88 -14.39
C GLY A 73 13.64 -29.77 -13.32
N ALA A 74 14.79 -29.14 -13.01
CA ALA A 74 14.86 -28.03 -12.07
C ALA A 74 14.01 -26.81 -12.53
N MET A 75 14.00 -26.50 -13.83
CA MET A 75 13.18 -25.42 -14.38
C MET A 75 11.70 -25.71 -14.29
N GLN A 76 11.28 -26.95 -14.52
CA GLN A 76 9.88 -27.36 -14.40
C GLN A 76 9.36 -27.20 -12.96
N ILE A 77 10.12 -27.66 -11.98
CA ILE A 77 9.80 -27.47 -10.56
C ILE A 77 9.92 -26.00 -10.17
N GLY A 78 10.95 -25.30 -10.67
CA GLY A 78 11.19 -23.88 -10.43
C GLY A 78 10.04 -22.99 -10.87
N ALA A 79 9.37 -23.32 -11.97
CA ALA A 79 8.18 -22.57 -12.43
C ALA A 79 7.05 -22.58 -11.38
N PHE A 80 6.78 -23.73 -10.75
CA PHE A 80 5.82 -23.81 -9.66
C PHE A 80 6.30 -23.07 -8.41
N ALA A 81 7.58 -23.20 -8.07
CA ALA A 81 8.18 -22.50 -6.93
C ALA A 81 8.07 -20.97 -7.07
N VAL A 82 8.26 -20.44 -8.28
CA VAL A 82 8.09 -19.01 -8.56
C VAL A 82 6.67 -18.55 -8.26
N ILE A 83 5.64 -19.30 -8.69
CA ILE A 83 4.23 -18.96 -8.44
C ILE A 83 3.97 -18.90 -6.93
N VAL A 84 4.46 -19.89 -6.16
CA VAL A 84 4.29 -19.94 -4.70
C VAL A 84 5.02 -18.79 -4.01
N ILE A 85 6.24 -18.47 -4.44
CA ILE A 85 7.03 -17.38 -3.85
C ILE A 85 6.39 -16.00 -4.12
N PHE A 86 5.83 -15.80 -5.32
CA PHE A 86 5.16 -14.55 -5.71
C PHE A 86 3.66 -14.51 -5.36
N GLN A 87 3.14 -15.53 -4.67
CA GLN A 87 1.74 -15.55 -4.25
C GLN A 87 1.32 -14.30 -3.47
N PRO A 88 2.08 -13.80 -2.46
CA PRO A 88 1.71 -12.60 -1.72
C PRO A 88 1.71 -11.34 -2.59
N GLU A 89 2.68 -11.21 -3.51
CA GLU A 89 2.76 -10.07 -4.45
C GLU A 89 1.59 -10.08 -5.43
N LEU A 90 1.26 -11.25 -5.99
CA LEU A 90 0.12 -11.43 -6.89
C LEU A 90 -1.20 -11.13 -6.17
N ARG A 91 -1.36 -11.59 -4.93
CA ARG A 91 -2.53 -11.27 -4.10
C ARG A 91 -2.65 -9.77 -3.90
N ASN A 92 -1.58 -9.09 -3.49
CA ASN A 92 -1.56 -7.65 -3.29
C ASN A 92 -1.87 -6.87 -4.57
N LEU A 93 -1.38 -7.32 -5.73
CA LEU A 93 -1.69 -6.71 -7.03
C LEU A 93 -3.17 -6.88 -7.38
N LEU A 94 -3.72 -8.09 -7.24
CA LEU A 94 -5.14 -8.36 -7.51
C LEU A 94 -6.05 -7.57 -6.57
N GLU A 95 -5.70 -7.45 -5.30
CA GLU A 95 -6.43 -6.63 -4.34
C GLU A 95 -6.37 -5.14 -4.71
N ARG A 96 -5.23 -4.62 -5.16
CA ARG A 96 -5.11 -3.24 -5.67
C ARG A 96 -5.94 -3.03 -6.94
N MET A 97 -5.93 -3.98 -7.87
CA MET A 97 -6.75 -3.91 -9.08
C MET A 97 -8.25 -4.04 -8.78
N GLY A 98 -8.64 -4.91 -7.85
CA GLY A 98 -10.02 -5.07 -7.40
C GLY A 98 -10.59 -3.80 -6.74
N ARG A 99 -9.76 -3.03 -6.07
CA ARG A 99 -10.14 -1.76 -5.41
C ARG A 99 -10.64 -0.68 -6.40
N PHE A 100 -10.18 -0.71 -7.64
CA PHE A 100 -10.67 0.22 -8.67
C PHE A 100 -12.13 0.01 -9.06
N LYS A 101 -12.72 -1.17 -8.81
CA LYS A 101 -14.09 -1.51 -9.25
C LYS A 101 -15.11 -1.74 -8.12
N VAL A 102 -14.70 -2.08 -6.91
CA VAL A 102 -15.62 -2.54 -5.85
C VAL A 102 -15.99 -1.45 -4.83
N GLY A 103 -15.32 -0.30 -4.83
CA GLY A 103 -15.62 0.83 -3.94
C GLY A 103 -17.02 1.43 -4.10
N ARG A 104 -17.87 0.88 -4.96
CA ARG A 104 -19.18 1.47 -5.33
C ARG A 104 -20.39 0.79 -4.71
N ILE A 105 -20.24 -0.33 -4.01
CA ILE A 105 -21.42 -1.15 -3.64
C ILE A 105 -21.77 -1.10 -2.14
N ILE A 106 -20.90 -0.64 -1.25
CA ILE A 106 -21.26 -0.49 0.16
C ILE A 106 -20.77 0.86 0.67
N ASP A 107 -21.56 1.86 0.38
CA ASP A 107 -21.43 3.22 0.88
C ASP A 107 -21.99 3.30 2.32
N PHE A 108 -21.15 2.91 3.29
CA PHE A 108 -21.39 3.33 4.67
C PHE A 108 -20.97 4.80 4.90
N ALA A 109 -20.42 5.45 3.86
CA ALA A 109 -19.99 6.85 3.89
C ALA A 109 -21.01 7.82 3.27
N SER A 110 -22.18 7.34 2.82
CA SER A 110 -23.15 8.20 2.13
C SER A 110 -23.95 9.14 3.05
N ASP A 111 -23.86 8.97 4.37
CA ASP A 111 -24.53 9.86 5.34
C ASP A 111 -23.56 10.72 6.18
N THR A 112 -22.23 10.55 6.02
CA THR A 112 -21.29 11.40 6.76
C THR A 112 -21.13 12.72 5.99
N THR A 113 -21.75 13.76 6.47
CA THR A 113 -21.59 15.12 5.91
C THR A 113 -20.13 15.58 6.07
N GLU A 114 -19.66 16.51 5.21
CA GLU A 114 -18.32 17.11 5.37
C GLU A 114 -18.09 17.66 6.79
N ASP A 115 -19.17 18.18 7.41
CA ASP A 115 -19.16 18.68 8.79
C ASP A 115 -18.88 17.58 9.80
N ASP A 116 -19.38 16.36 9.59
CA ASP A 116 -19.11 15.22 10.47
C ASP A 116 -17.65 14.77 10.37
N LEU A 117 -17.11 14.70 9.16
CA LEU A 117 -15.69 14.38 8.95
C LEU A 117 -14.80 15.44 9.62
N HIS A 118 -15.14 16.71 9.47
CA HIS A 118 -14.39 17.79 10.11
C HIS A 118 -14.43 17.68 11.64
N ARG A 119 -15.59 17.35 12.24
CA ARG A 119 -15.73 17.10 13.69
C ARG A 119 -14.86 15.92 14.15
N VAL A 120 -14.84 14.83 13.41
CA VAL A 120 -13.98 13.66 13.71
C VAL A 120 -12.50 14.04 13.66
N ILE A 121 -12.06 14.75 12.61
CA ILE A 121 -10.69 15.20 12.46
C ILE A 121 -10.27 16.13 13.61
N ASP A 122 -11.12 17.08 13.96
CA ASP A 122 -10.84 18.04 15.04
C ASP A 122 -10.79 17.32 16.40
N SER A 123 -11.64 16.30 16.64
CA SER A 123 -11.62 15.45 17.83
C SER A 123 -10.33 14.61 17.92
N ILE A 124 -9.88 14.03 16.81
CA ILE A 124 -8.61 13.29 16.75
C ILE A 124 -7.42 14.21 17.03
N ALA A 125 -7.39 15.39 16.40
CA ALA A 125 -6.32 16.35 16.58
C ALA A 125 -6.26 16.88 18.04
N GLN A 126 -7.42 17.08 18.66
CA GLN A 126 -7.50 17.46 20.07
C GLN A 126 -7.00 16.34 20.98
N ALA A 127 -7.46 15.09 20.78
CA ALA A 127 -7.00 13.95 21.57
C ALA A 127 -5.49 13.75 21.44
N ALA A 128 -4.97 13.81 20.20
CA ALA A 128 -3.53 13.69 19.97
C ALA A 128 -2.73 14.78 20.68
N ALA A 129 -3.22 16.04 20.72
CA ALA A 129 -2.56 17.13 21.43
C ALA A 129 -2.58 16.91 22.95
N ASN A 130 -3.71 16.47 23.51
CA ASN A 130 -3.83 16.17 24.93
C ASN A 130 -2.91 15.01 25.35
N MET A 131 -2.91 13.92 24.57
CA MET A 131 -2.02 12.77 24.79
C MET A 131 -0.54 13.12 24.56
N SER A 132 -0.22 14.06 23.67
CA SER A 132 1.12 14.60 23.49
C SER A 132 1.62 15.31 24.74
N ALA A 133 0.77 16.15 25.35
CA ALA A 133 1.11 16.87 26.57
C ALA A 133 1.37 15.94 27.76
N THR A 134 0.63 14.85 27.87
CA THR A 134 0.77 13.84 28.95
C THR A 134 1.76 12.73 28.59
N LYS A 135 2.35 12.74 27.38
CA LYS A 135 3.18 11.66 26.84
C LYS A 135 2.49 10.29 26.86
N THR A 136 1.20 10.28 26.63
CA THR A 136 0.42 9.05 26.48
C THR A 136 0.59 8.52 25.06
N GLY A 137 1.11 7.30 24.92
CA GLY A 137 1.32 6.65 23.63
C GLY A 137 -0.02 6.30 22.96
N ALA A 138 -0.19 6.69 21.69
CA ALA A 138 -1.41 6.40 20.95
C ALA A 138 -1.11 5.98 19.50
N LEU A 139 -1.99 5.15 18.95
CA LEU A 139 -1.95 4.67 17.58
C LEU A 139 -3.37 4.69 17.00
N ILE A 140 -3.66 5.67 16.15
CA ILE A 140 -5.00 5.94 15.63
C ILE A 140 -4.97 5.77 14.12
N VAL A 141 -5.90 4.98 13.55
CA VAL A 141 -5.98 4.66 12.14
C VAL A 141 -7.28 5.20 11.55
N MET A 142 -7.17 5.97 10.48
CA MET A 142 -8.28 6.40 9.66
C MET A 142 -8.29 5.59 8.36
N GLU A 143 -9.35 4.80 8.17
CA GLU A 143 -9.57 4.01 6.94
C GLU A 143 -9.85 4.93 5.75
N ARG A 144 -9.32 4.57 4.58
CA ARG A 144 -9.60 5.28 3.33
C ARG A 144 -10.25 4.35 2.29
N ALA A 145 -9.61 4.12 1.16
CA ALA A 145 -10.15 3.24 0.12
C ALA A 145 -9.93 1.75 0.47
N THR A 146 -8.84 1.45 1.17
CA THR A 146 -8.54 0.08 1.62
C THR A 146 -9.32 -0.26 2.87
N ARG A 147 -10.16 -1.29 2.80
CA ARG A 147 -10.86 -1.81 3.98
C ARG A 147 -9.90 -2.54 4.92
N LEU A 148 -10.03 -2.27 6.21
CA LEU A 148 -9.16 -2.82 7.25
C LEU A 148 -9.78 -3.98 8.02
N GLY A 149 -10.76 -4.70 7.43
CA GLY A 149 -11.52 -5.77 8.07
C GLY A 149 -10.66 -6.85 8.71
N GLU A 150 -9.51 -7.18 8.12
CA GLU A 150 -8.55 -8.14 8.67
C GLU A 150 -7.99 -7.68 10.02
N TYR A 151 -7.64 -6.39 10.15
CA TYR A 151 -7.12 -5.81 11.39
C TYR A 151 -8.24 -5.52 12.39
N ILE A 152 -9.42 -5.09 11.93
CA ILE A 152 -10.61 -4.86 12.74
C ILE A 152 -11.00 -6.12 13.51
N SER A 153 -10.91 -7.31 12.89
CA SER A 153 -11.26 -8.58 13.50
C SER A 153 -10.35 -8.97 14.68
N THR A 154 -9.17 -8.35 14.82
CA THR A 154 -8.24 -8.61 15.93
C THR A 154 -8.53 -7.78 17.18
N GLY A 155 -9.35 -6.74 17.04
CA GLY A 155 -9.66 -5.79 18.11
C GLY A 155 -11.03 -6.02 18.76
N THR A 156 -11.34 -5.13 19.71
CA THR A 156 -12.65 -5.09 20.38
C THR A 156 -13.55 -4.08 19.68
N MET A 157 -14.72 -4.51 19.21
CA MET A 157 -15.71 -3.64 18.59
C MET A 157 -16.24 -2.63 19.61
N LEU A 158 -16.22 -1.35 19.27
CA LEU A 158 -16.71 -0.27 20.12
C LEU A 158 -18.02 0.34 19.63
N ASP A 159 -18.18 0.45 18.30
CA ASP A 159 -19.34 1.04 17.63
C ASP A 159 -19.80 2.36 18.29
N ALA A 160 -18.88 3.30 18.41
CA ALA A 160 -19.07 4.54 19.15
C ALA A 160 -18.68 5.77 18.33
N ASN A 161 -19.36 6.90 18.58
CA ASN A 161 -18.98 8.17 18.00
C ASN A 161 -17.62 8.65 18.49
N VAL A 162 -16.79 9.13 17.57
CA VAL A 162 -15.45 9.63 17.89
C VAL A 162 -15.54 10.93 18.67
N SER A 163 -14.90 10.94 19.82
CA SER A 163 -14.68 12.16 20.63
C SER A 163 -13.27 12.14 21.21
N SER A 164 -12.73 13.32 21.52
CA SER A 164 -11.39 13.40 22.14
C SER A 164 -11.35 12.64 23.47
N GLY A 165 -12.39 12.77 24.30
CA GLY A 165 -12.46 12.07 25.58
C GLY A 165 -12.50 10.54 25.44
N LEU A 166 -13.20 9.99 24.45
CA LEU A 166 -13.21 8.55 24.19
C LEU A 166 -11.81 8.06 23.78
N LEU A 167 -11.16 8.74 22.84
CA LEU A 167 -9.81 8.38 22.40
C LEU A 167 -8.79 8.44 23.53
N GLU A 168 -8.84 9.49 24.35
CA GLU A 168 -7.96 9.63 25.51
C GLU A 168 -8.18 8.50 26.52
N ASN A 169 -9.44 8.12 26.80
CA ASN A 169 -9.76 7.01 27.70
C ASN A 169 -9.31 5.64 27.17
N ILE A 170 -9.40 5.40 25.87
CA ILE A 170 -8.91 4.14 25.29
C ILE A 170 -7.42 3.97 25.50
N PHE A 171 -6.63 5.05 25.35
CA PHE A 171 -5.17 5.00 25.47
C PHE A 171 -4.64 5.23 26.88
N VAL A 172 -5.50 5.23 27.91
CA VAL A 172 -5.04 5.27 29.31
C VAL A 172 -4.14 4.04 29.57
N PRO A 173 -2.89 4.23 30.02
CA PRO A 173 -1.98 3.11 30.27
C PRO A 173 -2.55 2.09 31.25
N ASN A 174 -2.21 0.83 31.03
CA ASN A 174 -2.66 -0.33 31.85
C ASN A 174 -4.16 -0.65 31.76
N THR A 175 -4.89 -0.12 30.78
CA THR A 175 -6.26 -0.56 30.46
C THR A 175 -6.25 -1.65 29.36
N PRO A 176 -7.28 -2.50 29.26
CA PRO A 176 -7.28 -3.59 28.26
C PRO A 176 -7.22 -3.13 26.79
N LEU A 177 -7.65 -1.90 26.48
CA LEU A 177 -7.76 -1.39 25.12
C LEU A 177 -6.57 -0.53 24.66
N HIS A 178 -5.64 -0.16 25.56
CA HIS A 178 -4.55 0.78 25.26
C HIS A 178 -3.44 0.13 24.43
N ASP A 179 -3.30 -1.19 24.50
CA ASP A 179 -2.28 -1.94 23.75
C ASP A 179 -2.82 -2.35 22.39
N GLY A 180 -2.45 -1.60 21.37
CA GLY A 180 -2.91 -1.77 20.00
C GLY A 180 -3.33 -0.45 19.34
N ALA A 181 -3.96 -0.58 18.17
CA ALA A 181 -4.47 0.56 17.42
C ALA A 181 -5.97 0.75 17.60
N VAL A 182 -6.41 2.00 17.53
CA VAL A 182 -7.82 2.36 17.35
C VAL A 182 -8.07 2.59 15.87
N ILE A 183 -8.96 1.81 15.28
CA ILE A 183 -9.49 2.06 13.94
C ILE A 183 -10.77 2.86 14.11
N ILE A 184 -10.77 4.06 13.57
CA ILE A 184 -11.82 5.07 13.82
C ILE A 184 -13.20 4.54 13.48
N ILE A 185 -14.15 4.81 14.40
CA ILE A 185 -15.58 4.45 14.40
C ILE A 185 -15.86 2.99 14.79
N VAL A 186 -14.89 2.07 14.66
CA VAL A 186 -15.19 0.64 14.68
C VAL A 186 -14.59 -0.09 15.88
N THR A 187 -13.27 -0.05 16.09
CA THR A 187 -12.57 -0.96 17.02
C THR A 187 -11.39 -0.34 17.73
N ALA A 188 -11.05 -0.90 18.91
CA ALA A 188 -9.83 -0.60 19.65
C ALA A 188 -9.04 -1.87 20.00
N GLY A 189 -7.75 -1.72 20.32
CA GLY A 189 -6.86 -2.84 20.62
C GLY A 189 -6.50 -3.68 19.40
N CYS A 190 -6.52 -3.09 18.19
CA CYS A 190 -6.21 -3.81 16.95
C CYS A 190 -4.71 -4.07 16.81
N LEU A 191 -4.37 -5.29 16.35
CA LEU A 191 -3.01 -5.66 16.02
C LEU A 191 -2.66 -5.22 14.60
N LEU A 192 -1.57 -4.47 14.44
CA LEU A 192 -1.08 -4.00 13.15
C LEU A 192 0.25 -4.65 12.77
N PRO A 193 0.56 -4.80 11.48
CA PRO A 193 1.82 -5.34 11.01
C PRO A 193 2.96 -4.36 11.33
N LEU A 194 4.09 -4.89 11.76
CA LEU A 194 5.30 -4.10 11.93
C LEU A 194 6.06 -4.01 10.60
N THR A 195 6.63 -2.86 10.30
CA THR A 195 7.50 -2.73 9.12
C THR A 195 8.74 -3.62 9.22
N ALA A 196 9.11 -4.24 8.11
CA ALA A 196 10.34 -5.02 7.97
C ALA A 196 11.57 -4.13 7.67
N ASN A 197 11.41 -2.81 7.56
CA ASN A 197 12.49 -1.89 7.25
C ASN A 197 13.43 -1.71 8.47
N ASN A 198 14.64 -2.26 8.37
CA ASN A 198 15.65 -2.17 9.42
C ASN A 198 16.45 -0.84 9.41
N ASN A 199 16.27 0.01 8.39
CA ASN A 199 16.98 1.29 8.26
C ASN A 199 16.29 2.44 9.00
N LEU A 200 15.26 2.15 9.79
CA LEU A 200 14.57 3.14 10.58
C LEU A 200 15.39 3.59 11.80
N SER A 201 15.24 4.84 12.16
CA SER A 201 15.86 5.40 13.38
C SER A 201 15.51 4.56 14.62
N ARG A 202 16.48 4.35 15.50
CA ARG A 202 16.32 3.57 16.75
C ARG A 202 15.35 4.20 17.74
N ASP A 203 15.10 5.49 17.61
CA ASP A 203 14.15 6.26 18.47
C ASP A 203 12.68 5.96 18.13
N LEU A 204 12.41 5.12 17.13
CA LEU A 204 11.05 4.75 16.74
C LEU A 204 10.61 3.48 17.50
N GLY A 205 9.72 3.65 18.46
CA GLY A 205 9.10 2.56 19.20
C GLY A 205 8.16 1.70 18.38
N THR A 206 7.57 0.69 19.00
CA THR A 206 6.68 -0.31 18.35
C THR A 206 5.49 0.33 17.65
N ARG A 207 4.85 1.35 18.24
CA ARG A 207 3.70 2.07 17.62
C ARG A 207 4.10 2.78 16.32
N HIS A 208 5.29 3.37 16.23
CA HIS A 208 5.78 3.96 14.99
C HIS A 208 6.04 2.91 13.92
N ARG A 209 6.64 1.77 14.29
CA ARG A 209 6.90 0.66 13.38
C ARG A 209 5.61 0.04 12.87
N ALA A 210 4.59 -0.07 13.71
CA ALA A 210 3.26 -0.53 13.32
C ALA A 210 2.58 0.47 12.36
N ALA A 211 2.68 1.76 12.63
CA ALA A 211 2.14 2.80 11.76
C ALA A 211 2.76 2.76 10.36
N ILE A 212 4.09 2.66 10.27
CA ILE A 212 4.80 2.54 8.99
C ILE A 212 4.38 1.24 8.31
N GLY A 213 4.41 0.10 9.01
CA GLY A 213 4.07 -1.21 8.45
C GLY A 213 2.67 -1.27 7.84
N LEU A 214 1.65 -0.74 8.53
CA LEU A 214 0.31 -0.65 7.95
C LEU A 214 0.26 0.31 6.76
N SER A 215 0.97 1.46 6.81
CA SER A 215 0.99 2.43 5.71
C SER A 215 1.75 1.95 4.47
N GLU A 216 2.60 0.92 4.58
CA GLU A 216 3.28 0.29 3.44
C GLU A 216 2.33 -0.58 2.62
N VAL A 217 1.33 -1.19 3.26
CA VAL A 217 0.42 -2.16 2.64
C VAL A 217 -0.99 -1.61 2.38
N THR A 218 -1.33 -0.44 2.95
CA THR A 218 -2.64 0.20 2.80
C THR A 218 -2.49 1.68 2.49
N ASP A 219 -3.59 2.32 2.08
CA ASP A 219 -3.68 3.77 1.91
C ASP A 219 -4.26 4.47 3.15
N ALA A 220 -4.40 3.77 4.27
CA ALA A 220 -4.87 4.33 5.52
C ALA A 220 -3.95 5.45 6.03
N VAL A 221 -4.52 6.37 6.78
CA VAL A 221 -3.76 7.42 7.47
C VAL A 221 -3.61 7.02 8.92
N ILE A 222 -2.36 6.93 9.39
CA ILE A 222 -2.09 6.48 10.75
C ILE A 222 -1.44 7.62 11.55
N ILE A 223 -2.05 7.96 12.67
CA ILE A 223 -1.57 8.97 13.61
C ILE A 223 -0.92 8.27 14.78
N VAL A 224 0.28 8.72 15.14
CA VAL A 224 1.05 8.20 16.28
C VAL A 224 1.38 9.31 17.27
N VAL A 225 1.14 9.07 18.54
CA VAL A 225 1.69 9.87 19.63
C VAL A 225 2.75 9.04 20.36
N SER A 226 3.96 9.60 20.45
CA SER A 226 5.08 8.94 21.13
C SER A 226 4.93 8.99 22.65
N GLU A 227 4.99 7.88 23.33
CA GLU A 227 5.00 7.82 24.80
C GLU A 227 6.32 8.33 25.42
N GLU A 228 7.42 8.29 24.66
CA GLU A 228 8.72 8.75 25.14
C GLU A 228 8.86 10.27 24.99
N THR A 229 8.52 10.79 23.78
CA THR A 229 8.80 12.18 23.42
C THR A 229 7.56 13.08 23.41
N GLY A 230 6.35 12.51 23.42
CA GLY A 230 5.09 13.21 23.21
C GLY A 230 4.88 13.68 21.76
N LYS A 231 5.82 13.45 20.84
CA LYS A 231 5.71 13.95 19.47
C LYS A 231 4.59 13.28 18.71
N ILE A 232 3.81 14.09 17.99
CA ILE A 232 2.75 13.62 17.09
C ILE A 232 3.35 13.39 15.71
N SER A 233 3.01 12.27 15.09
CA SER A 233 3.47 11.90 13.74
C SER A 233 2.31 11.32 12.91
N ILE A 234 2.41 11.46 11.58
CA ILE A 234 1.51 10.79 10.62
C ILE A 234 2.33 9.84 9.76
N ALA A 235 1.87 8.59 9.61
CA ALA A 235 2.37 7.65 8.64
C ALA A 235 1.38 7.53 7.46
N LEU A 236 1.92 7.61 6.23
CA LEU A 236 1.17 7.49 4.98
C LEU A 236 2.10 6.95 3.88
N ASN A 237 1.67 5.94 3.12
CA ASN A 237 2.42 5.35 2.03
C ASN A 237 3.88 4.97 2.39
N GLY A 238 4.09 4.36 3.55
CA GLY A 238 5.42 3.95 4.05
C GLY A 238 6.29 5.09 4.57
N SER A 239 5.80 6.34 4.55
CA SER A 239 6.55 7.52 4.99
C SER A 239 6.00 8.07 6.30
N LEU A 240 6.89 8.55 7.18
CA LEU A 240 6.55 9.11 8.48
C LEU A 240 6.88 10.61 8.54
N THR A 241 5.86 11.45 8.72
CA THR A 241 6.01 12.89 8.99
C THR A 241 5.91 13.13 10.49
N ARG A 242 6.96 13.71 11.10
CA ARG A 242 7.11 13.82 12.56
C ARG A 242 6.92 15.26 13.06
N ASN A 243 6.68 15.38 14.36
CA ASN A 243 6.67 16.65 15.10
C ASN A 243 5.58 17.63 14.62
N LEU A 244 4.36 17.13 14.49
CA LEU A 244 3.21 17.93 14.10
C LEU A 244 2.60 18.64 15.31
N SER A 245 2.18 19.91 15.12
CA SER A 245 1.28 20.58 16.05
C SER A 245 -0.16 20.12 15.81
N ARG A 246 -1.07 20.43 16.74
CA ARG A 246 -2.50 20.16 16.60
C ARG A 246 -3.05 20.72 15.28
N GLU A 247 -2.73 21.98 14.98
CA GLU A 247 -3.21 22.69 13.78
C GLU A 247 -2.65 22.06 12.51
N SER A 248 -1.35 21.72 12.52
CA SER A 248 -0.69 21.06 11.39
C SER A 248 -1.27 19.66 11.15
N LEU A 249 -1.56 18.91 12.21
CA LEU A 249 -2.21 17.61 12.16
C LEU A 249 -3.61 17.73 11.54
N ALA A 250 -4.45 18.61 12.08
CA ALA A 250 -5.82 18.81 11.56
C ALA A 250 -5.81 19.23 10.08
N LYS A 251 -4.93 20.16 9.70
CA LYS A 251 -4.78 20.62 8.31
C LYS A 251 -4.32 19.49 7.39
N ALA A 252 -3.36 18.67 7.82
CA ALA A 252 -2.87 17.53 7.06
C ALA A 252 -3.98 16.49 6.86
N LEU A 253 -4.72 16.13 7.92
CA LEU A 253 -5.82 15.18 7.85
C LEU A 253 -6.94 15.69 6.93
N LYS A 254 -7.36 16.94 7.06
CA LYS A 254 -8.36 17.56 6.17
C LYS A 254 -7.93 17.47 4.70
N LYS A 255 -6.68 17.85 4.40
CA LYS A 255 -6.13 17.77 3.04
C LYS A 255 -6.07 16.35 2.49
N ILE A 256 -5.61 15.38 3.28
CA ILE A 256 -5.47 13.98 2.84
C ILE A 256 -6.84 13.35 2.60
N MET A 257 -7.82 13.67 3.45
CA MET A 257 -9.16 13.09 3.35
C MET A 257 -10.01 13.76 2.25
N SER A 258 -9.86 15.08 2.02
CA SER A 258 -10.58 15.80 0.92
C SER A 258 -10.07 15.43 -0.47
N GLN A 259 -8.80 15.09 -0.66
CA GLN A 259 -8.29 14.62 -1.95
C GLN A 259 -9.00 13.36 -2.47
N LYS A 260 -9.66 12.59 -1.60
CA LYS A 260 -10.50 11.45 -1.99
C LYS A 260 -11.77 11.93 -2.73
N GLN A 261 -12.38 13.02 -2.29
CA GLN A 261 -13.63 13.51 -2.88
C GLN A 261 -13.43 14.06 -4.29
N GLU A 262 -12.38 14.86 -4.53
CA GLU A 262 -12.10 15.39 -5.88
C GLU A 262 -11.79 14.30 -6.91
N THR A 263 -11.11 13.23 -6.50
CA THR A 263 -10.80 12.11 -7.39
C THR A 263 -12.05 11.32 -7.73
N ASN A 264 -12.96 11.10 -6.78
CA ASN A 264 -14.23 10.41 -7.00
C ASN A 264 -15.18 11.24 -7.87
N GLU A 265 -15.30 12.55 -7.64
CA GLU A 265 -16.13 13.44 -8.47
C GLU A 265 -15.63 13.54 -9.92
N LYS A 266 -14.32 13.57 -10.14
CA LYS A 266 -13.75 13.55 -11.50
C LYS A 266 -14.04 12.24 -12.23
N ILE A 267 -13.96 11.10 -11.54
CA ILE A 267 -14.27 9.79 -12.10
C ILE A 267 -15.77 9.69 -12.40
N ASP A 268 -16.64 10.20 -11.55
CA ASP A 268 -18.09 10.19 -11.75
C ASP A 268 -18.51 11.10 -12.91
N LYS A 269 -17.92 12.27 -13.05
CA LYS A 269 -18.13 13.14 -14.22
C LYS A 269 -17.67 12.46 -15.52
N ILE A 270 -16.54 11.82 -15.55
CA ILE A 270 -16.02 11.12 -16.75
C ILE A 270 -16.93 9.94 -17.14
N MET A 271 -17.49 9.21 -16.17
CA MET A 271 -18.38 8.09 -16.45
C MET A 271 -19.77 8.52 -16.89
N PHE A 272 -20.28 9.62 -16.37
CA PHE A 272 -21.58 10.19 -16.78
C PHE A 272 -21.55 10.65 -18.26
N TRP A 273 -20.39 11.11 -18.76
CA TRP A 273 -20.20 11.48 -20.17
C TRP A 273 -20.05 10.28 -21.11
N ARG A 274 -19.80 9.09 -20.60
CA ARG A 274 -19.59 7.86 -21.40
C ARG A 274 -20.85 7.02 -21.56
N THR A 275 -21.95 7.38 -20.87
CA THR A 275 -23.25 6.68 -20.91
C THR A 275 -24.33 7.49 -21.65
N LYS A 276 -23.98 8.59 -22.29
CA LYS A 276 -24.76 9.29 -23.30
C LYS A 276 -24.10 9.09 -24.67
#